data_2b8e4e70035dc7fb5e5f5f5472366ff9
#
_entry.id   2b8e4e70035dc7fb5e5f5f5472366ff9
#
_cell.length_a   1.000
_cell.length_b   1.000
_cell.length_c   1.000
_cell.angle_alpha   90.00
_cell.angle_beta   90.00
_cell.angle_gamma   90.00
#
_symmetry.space_group_name_H-M   'P 1'
#
loop_
_entity.id
_entity.type
_entity.pdbx_description
1 polymer ?
#
loop_
_entity_poly.entity_id
_entity_poly.type
_entity_poly.pdbx_seq_one_letter_code
_entity_poly.pdbx_strand_id
1 'polypeptide(L)'
;VVADQPATRQPLNRAPPLAFEATPKGWPGDLPGALAADLVAWMELLEELTGVSRFGVRIAAAMAPMCPNFHVDRINLRLVVAYRGPGTEVLVARRSTGAPLPSAIGLPIVAASEGDAVLLKGEAFGDRFGGAIHRSPAHSGRRVVATVEPLG
;
A
#
# COMPACT_ATOMS: atom_id res chain seq x y z
N VAL A 1 49.65 1.88 2.03
CA VAL A 1 48.45 1.89 1.20
C VAL A 1 47.47 0.98 1.88
N VAL A 2 46.49 1.55 2.62
CA VAL A 2 45.42 0.81 3.30
C VAL A 2 44.28 0.68 2.27
N ALA A 3 43.99 -0.53 1.85
CA ALA A 3 42.88 -0.82 0.97
C ALA A 3 41.56 -0.60 1.72
N ASP A 4 40.76 0.32 1.23
CA ASP A 4 39.42 0.62 1.70
C ASP A 4 38.52 -0.57 1.34
N GLN A 5 38.08 -1.34 2.34
CA GLN A 5 37.11 -2.42 2.15
C GLN A 5 35.70 -1.80 2.04
N PRO A 6 34.95 -2.13 0.99
CA PRO A 6 33.58 -1.66 0.92
C PRO A 6 32.76 -2.27 2.06
N ALA A 7 32.16 -1.40 2.87
CA ALA A 7 31.23 -1.79 3.91
C ALA A 7 30.11 -2.65 3.32
N THR A 8 30.13 -3.94 3.62
CA THR A 8 29.04 -4.86 3.32
C THR A 8 27.79 -4.37 4.04
N ARG A 9 26.89 -3.73 3.31
CA ARG A 9 25.54 -3.41 3.81
C ARG A 9 24.86 -4.73 4.15
N GLN A 10 24.78 -5.06 5.44
CA GLN A 10 23.91 -6.13 5.89
C GLN A 10 22.49 -5.85 5.39
N PRO A 11 21.81 -6.83 4.75
CA PRO A 11 20.42 -6.66 4.40
C PRO A 11 19.63 -6.42 5.68
N LEU A 12 18.97 -5.27 5.76
CA LEU A 12 18.00 -4.97 6.82
C LEU A 12 17.07 -6.18 6.96
N ASN A 13 17.04 -6.75 8.15
CA ASN A 13 16.31 -7.95 8.51
C ASN A 13 14.80 -7.69 8.34
N ARG A 14 14.32 -7.77 7.08
CA ARG A 14 12.91 -7.69 6.74
C ARG A 14 12.35 -9.10 6.82
N ALA A 15 11.52 -9.36 7.81
CA ALA A 15 10.66 -10.51 7.72
C ALA A 15 9.88 -10.42 6.39
N PRO A 16 9.79 -11.51 5.60
CA PRO A 16 9.01 -11.48 4.37
C PRO A 16 7.58 -11.05 4.70
N PRO A 17 6.94 -10.26 3.82
CA PRO A 17 5.54 -9.90 4.04
C PRO A 17 4.68 -11.15 4.04
N LEU A 18 3.70 -11.20 4.93
CA LEU A 18 2.63 -12.18 4.84
C LEU A 18 1.76 -11.80 3.65
N ALA A 19 1.65 -12.67 2.65
CA ALA A 19 0.82 -12.46 1.47
C ALA A 19 -0.01 -13.70 1.17
N PHE A 20 -1.31 -13.52 0.95
CA PHE A 20 -2.26 -14.62 0.70
C PHE A 20 -3.48 -14.12 -0.09
N GLU A 21 -4.19 -15.06 -0.74
CA GLU A 21 -5.52 -14.81 -1.27
C GLU A 21 -6.56 -15.03 -0.17
N ALA A 22 -7.58 -14.19 -0.16
CA ALA A 22 -8.63 -14.19 0.84
C ALA A 22 -10.01 -13.91 0.23
N THR A 23 -11.05 -14.29 0.98
CA THR A 23 -12.43 -13.85 0.78
C THR A 23 -12.96 -13.29 2.10
N PRO A 24 -14.09 -12.56 2.11
CA PRO A 24 -14.73 -12.16 3.37
C PRO A 24 -15.07 -13.33 4.30
N LYS A 25 -15.16 -14.54 3.75
CA LYS A 25 -15.48 -15.78 4.50
C LYS A 25 -14.26 -16.49 5.06
N GLY A 26 -13.02 -16.09 4.70
CA GLY A 26 -11.82 -16.68 5.26
C GLY A 26 -10.57 -16.56 4.39
N TRP A 27 -9.45 -16.94 4.99
CA TRP A 27 -8.11 -16.98 4.41
C TRP A 27 -7.28 -18.12 5.04
N PRO A 28 -6.16 -18.48 4.43
CA PRO A 28 -5.25 -19.46 5.02
C PRO A 28 -4.47 -18.85 6.21
N GLY A 29 -4.42 -19.56 7.33
CA GLY A 29 -3.63 -19.20 8.51
C GLY A 29 -4.40 -18.44 9.59
N ASP A 30 -3.68 -18.13 10.68
CA ASP A 30 -4.22 -17.45 11.84
C ASP A 30 -3.75 -15.99 11.88
N LEU A 31 -4.69 -15.07 12.11
CA LEU A 31 -4.43 -13.66 12.36
C LEU A 31 -5.01 -13.27 13.72
N PRO A 32 -4.42 -12.27 14.40
CA PRO A 32 -5.04 -11.69 15.59
C PRO A 32 -6.49 -11.27 15.29
N GLY A 33 -7.42 -11.57 16.21
CA GLY A 33 -8.85 -11.43 15.99
C GLY A 33 -9.30 -10.03 15.56
N ALA A 34 -8.72 -8.97 16.15
CA ALA A 34 -9.02 -7.60 15.76
C ALA A 34 -8.56 -7.28 14.32
N LEU A 35 -7.36 -7.72 13.93
CA LEU A 35 -6.86 -7.54 12.57
C LEU A 35 -7.68 -8.35 11.57
N ALA A 36 -8.06 -9.57 11.94
CA ALA A 36 -8.92 -10.43 11.14
C ALA A 36 -10.28 -9.76 10.87
N ALA A 37 -10.92 -9.22 11.91
CA ALA A 37 -12.21 -8.53 11.78
C ALA A 37 -12.13 -7.31 10.87
N ASP A 38 -11.07 -6.51 11.01
CA ASP A 38 -10.83 -5.34 10.15
C ASP A 38 -10.64 -5.73 8.67
N LEU A 39 -9.83 -6.76 8.40
CA LEU A 39 -9.61 -7.23 7.03
C LEU A 39 -10.89 -7.76 6.40
N VAL A 40 -11.75 -8.45 7.16
CA VAL A 40 -13.07 -8.87 6.68
C VAL A 40 -13.90 -7.66 6.29
N ALA A 41 -14.01 -6.66 7.16
CA ALA A 41 -14.80 -5.46 6.89
C ALA A 41 -14.30 -4.71 5.63
N TRP A 42 -12.99 -4.63 5.43
CA TRP A 42 -12.42 -4.01 4.23
C TRP A 42 -12.68 -4.83 2.96
N MET A 43 -12.63 -6.15 3.04
CA MET A 43 -12.96 -7.02 1.91
C MET A 43 -14.46 -6.94 1.56
N GLU A 44 -15.34 -6.91 2.55
CA GLU A 44 -16.79 -6.72 2.34
C GLU A 44 -17.09 -5.39 1.66
N LEU A 45 -16.46 -4.30 2.11
CA LEU A 45 -16.57 -2.99 1.47
C LEU A 45 -16.10 -3.03 0.01
N LEU A 46 -14.96 -3.65 -0.26
CA LEU A 46 -14.43 -3.77 -1.62
C LEU A 46 -15.30 -4.68 -2.49
N GLU A 47 -15.88 -5.75 -1.94
CA GLU A 47 -16.83 -6.61 -2.64
C GLU A 47 -18.09 -5.83 -3.05
N GLU A 48 -18.64 -5.01 -2.16
CA GLU A 48 -19.77 -4.14 -2.45
C GLU A 48 -19.44 -3.12 -3.56
N LEU A 49 -18.25 -2.54 -3.52
CA LEU A 49 -17.82 -1.54 -4.51
C LEU A 49 -17.47 -2.11 -5.88
N THR A 50 -16.98 -3.33 -5.95
CA THR A 50 -16.38 -3.89 -7.17
C THR A 50 -17.11 -5.11 -7.72
N GLY A 51 -17.93 -5.78 -6.91
CA GLY A 51 -18.52 -7.07 -7.24
C GLY A 51 -17.53 -8.25 -7.22
N VAL A 52 -16.28 -8.02 -6.78
CA VAL A 52 -15.24 -9.04 -6.73
C VAL A 52 -15.16 -9.60 -5.32
N SER A 53 -15.23 -10.94 -5.18
CA SER A 53 -15.24 -11.64 -3.89
C SER A 53 -13.90 -12.31 -3.53
N ARG A 54 -12.88 -12.16 -4.36
CA ARG A 54 -11.51 -12.66 -4.11
C ARG A 54 -10.53 -11.50 -4.00
N PHE A 55 -9.65 -11.55 -3.02
CA PHE A 55 -8.73 -10.47 -2.70
C PHE A 55 -7.31 -10.98 -2.48
N GLY A 56 -6.35 -10.22 -2.97
CA GLY A 56 -4.96 -10.31 -2.55
C GLY A 56 -4.76 -9.50 -1.28
N VAL A 57 -4.33 -10.14 -0.20
CA VAL A 57 -4.01 -9.48 1.07
C VAL A 57 -2.52 -9.57 1.33
N ARG A 58 -1.91 -8.46 1.69
CA ARG A 58 -0.51 -8.41 2.08
C ARG A 58 -0.37 -7.61 3.38
N ILE A 59 0.34 -8.18 4.34
CA ILE A 59 0.67 -7.53 5.60
C ILE A 59 2.20 -7.44 5.70
N ALA A 60 2.73 -6.27 5.91
CA ALA A 60 4.16 -6.03 5.98
C ALA A 60 4.53 -5.19 7.20
N ALA A 61 5.61 -5.58 7.87
CA ALA A 61 6.29 -4.76 8.87
C ALA A 61 7.58 -4.23 8.26
N ALA A 62 7.77 -2.93 8.27
CA ALA A 62 8.93 -2.27 7.68
C ALA A 62 9.54 -1.26 8.64
N MET A 63 10.88 -1.18 8.65
CA MET A 63 11.65 -0.20 9.43
C MET A 63 12.04 1.03 8.61
N ALA A 64 11.78 0.98 7.30
CA ALA A 64 12.05 2.07 6.35
C ALA A 64 10.95 2.11 5.27
N PRO A 65 10.76 3.24 4.57
CA PRO A 65 9.79 3.33 3.49
C PRO A 65 9.97 2.24 2.44
N MET A 66 8.87 1.53 2.11
CA MET A 66 8.92 0.45 1.10
C MET A 66 8.95 1.02 -0.33
N CYS A 67 8.19 2.08 -0.58
CA CYS A 67 8.08 2.78 -1.86
C CYS A 67 8.16 4.29 -1.62
N PRO A 68 9.38 4.86 -1.44
CA PRO A 68 9.54 6.25 -1.02
C PRO A 68 9.25 7.29 -2.12
N ASN A 69 9.25 6.87 -3.38
CA ASN A 69 8.99 7.74 -4.51
C ASN A 69 7.51 7.74 -4.87
N PHE A 70 6.97 8.89 -5.28
CA PHE A 70 5.62 8.96 -5.83
C PHE A 70 5.49 8.08 -7.06
N HIS A 71 4.45 7.27 -7.10
CA HIS A 71 4.15 6.33 -8.18
C HIS A 71 2.64 6.10 -8.28
N VAL A 72 2.25 5.37 -9.30
CA VAL A 72 0.88 4.89 -9.51
C VAL A 72 0.93 3.38 -9.66
N ASP A 73 0.02 2.68 -9.02
CA ASP A 73 -0.10 1.23 -9.16
C ASP A 73 -0.75 0.84 -10.49
N ARG A 74 -0.32 -0.28 -11.06
CA ARG A 74 -0.89 -0.85 -12.30
C ARG A 74 -1.98 -1.89 -12.05
N ILE A 75 -2.81 -1.64 -11.06
CA ILE A 75 -3.94 -2.45 -10.65
C ILE A 75 -5.24 -1.66 -10.81
N ASN A 76 -6.38 -2.28 -10.55
CA ASN A 76 -7.68 -1.60 -10.55
C ASN A 76 -7.84 -0.72 -9.30
N LEU A 77 -7.89 -1.34 -8.16
CA LEU A 77 -8.03 -0.70 -6.85
C LEU A 77 -7.12 -1.36 -5.83
N ARG A 78 -6.69 -0.57 -4.84
CA ARG A 78 -5.99 -1.05 -3.64
C ARG A 78 -6.44 -0.27 -2.43
N LEU A 79 -6.82 -0.97 -1.39
CA LEU A 79 -7.00 -0.40 -0.06
C LEU A 79 -5.70 -0.58 0.72
N VAL A 80 -5.25 0.48 1.40
CA VAL A 80 -4.03 0.49 2.22
C VAL A 80 -4.38 0.99 3.60
N VAL A 81 -4.00 0.24 4.64
CA VAL A 81 -4.17 0.64 6.05
C VAL A 81 -2.83 0.58 6.75
N ALA A 82 -2.43 1.65 7.44
CA ALA A 82 -1.27 1.62 8.34
C ALA A 82 -1.75 1.33 9.76
N TYR A 83 -1.60 0.11 10.21
CA TYR A 83 -1.96 -0.29 11.59
C TYR A 83 -0.97 0.21 12.64
N ARG A 84 0.23 0.59 12.21
CA ARG A 84 1.24 1.22 13.05
C ARG A 84 2.11 2.14 12.22
N GLY A 85 2.38 3.32 12.75
CA GLY A 85 3.17 4.35 12.10
C GLY A 85 2.37 5.17 11.08
N PRO A 86 3.00 6.10 10.37
CA PRO A 86 2.32 7.03 9.48
C PRO A 86 1.67 6.30 8.30
N GLY A 87 0.52 6.80 7.86
CA GLY A 87 -0.23 6.29 6.71
C GLY A 87 0.40 6.65 5.36
N THR A 88 -0.29 6.30 4.30
CA THR A 88 0.14 6.58 2.93
C THR A 88 0.01 8.07 2.61
N GLU A 89 0.98 8.61 1.89
CA GLU A 89 0.92 9.97 1.34
C GLU A 89 0.38 9.95 -0.08
N VAL A 90 -0.59 10.82 -0.36
CA VAL A 90 -1.22 10.98 -1.67
C VAL A 90 -0.94 12.38 -2.21
N LEU A 91 -0.42 12.46 -3.42
CA LEU A 91 -0.18 13.73 -4.12
C LEU A 91 -1.49 14.19 -4.76
N VAL A 92 -1.94 15.40 -4.41
CA VAL A 92 -3.16 15.98 -4.99
C VAL A 92 -2.84 16.56 -6.37
N ALA A 93 -2.98 15.74 -7.38
CA ALA A 93 -2.75 16.10 -8.77
C ALA A 93 -3.72 15.37 -9.69
N ARG A 94 -4.10 16.03 -10.79
CA ARG A 94 -4.87 15.40 -11.87
C ARG A 94 -3.94 15.01 -13.00
N ARG A 95 -4.17 13.85 -13.56
CA ARG A 95 -3.40 13.30 -14.65
C ARG A 95 -4.31 12.42 -15.53
N SER A 96 -4.05 12.36 -16.81
CA SER A 96 -4.70 11.39 -17.69
C SER A 96 -4.01 10.03 -17.59
N THR A 97 -4.73 8.97 -17.87
CA THR A 97 -4.17 7.60 -17.94
C THR A 97 -3.01 7.56 -18.92
N GLY A 98 -1.91 6.95 -18.51
CA GLY A 98 -0.69 6.82 -19.31
C GLY A 98 0.18 8.09 -19.40
N ALA A 99 -0.29 9.24 -18.90
CA ALA A 99 0.54 10.46 -18.91
C ALA A 99 1.70 10.37 -17.90
N PRO A 100 2.81 11.10 -18.10
CA PRO A 100 3.89 11.19 -17.12
C PRO A 100 3.41 11.70 -15.77
N LEU A 101 4.09 11.31 -14.69
CA LEU A 101 3.82 11.86 -13.36
C LEU A 101 4.22 13.35 -13.31
N PRO A 102 3.40 14.21 -12.72
CA PRO A 102 3.76 15.59 -12.50
C PRO A 102 4.89 15.70 -11.47
N SER A 103 5.63 16.81 -11.51
CA SER A 103 6.52 17.15 -10.40
C SER A 103 5.69 17.35 -9.13
N ALA A 104 6.18 16.81 -8.02
CA ALA A 104 5.52 17.00 -6.73
C ALA A 104 5.80 18.39 -6.11
N ILE A 105 6.72 19.17 -6.68
CA ILE A 105 7.11 20.47 -6.15
C ILE A 105 5.92 21.44 -6.21
N GLY A 106 5.54 21.96 -5.05
CA GLY A 106 4.43 22.93 -4.92
C GLY A 106 3.03 22.32 -4.99
N LEU A 107 2.89 21.01 -5.16
CA LEU A 107 1.60 20.32 -5.12
C LEU A 107 1.25 19.89 -3.69
N PRO A 108 -0.03 19.96 -3.29
CA PRO A 108 -0.45 19.50 -1.97
C PRO A 108 -0.26 17.98 -1.82
N ILE A 109 0.16 17.56 -0.63
CA ILE A 109 0.24 16.16 -0.23
C ILE A 109 -0.72 15.96 0.93
N VAL A 110 -1.59 14.96 0.81
CA VAL A 110 -2.46 14.50 1.89
C VAL A 110 -1.83 13.26 2.49
N ALA A 111 -1.57 13.29 3.79
CA ALA A 111 -1.03 12.16 4.54
C ALA A 111 -2.14 11.53 5.39
N ALA A 112 -2.32 10.23 5.26
CA ALA A 112 -3.18 9.45 6.14
C ALA A 112 -2.50 9.26 7.50
N SER A 113 -3.29 9.17 8.55
CA SER A 113 -2.84 8.86 9.90
C SER A 113 -2.74 7.35 10.15
N GLU A 114 -2.13 6.98 11.27
CA GLU A 114 -2.22 5.60 11.77
C GLU A 114 -3.69 5.22 11.99
N GLY A 115 -4.08 4.06 11.48
CA GLY A 115 -5.45 3.56 11.52
C GLY A 115 -6.35 4.01 10.35
N ASP A 116 -5.96 5.04 9.60
CA ASP A 116 -6.74 5.44 8.43
C ASP A 116 -6.58 4.44 7.28
N ALA A 117 -7.70 4.19 6.59
CA ALA A 117 -7.71 3.44 5.34
C ALA A 117 -7.73 4.38 4.14
N VAL A 118 -6.88 4.10 3.16
CA VAL A 118 -6.80 4.84 1.91
C VAL A 118 -7.17 3.93 0.76
N LEU A 119 -8.23 4.27 0.03
CA LEU A 119 -8.59 3.57 -1.20
C LEU A 119 -7.92 4.25 -2.39
N LEU A 120 -7.01 3.55 -3.03
CA LEU A 120 -6.22 4.00 -4.16
C LEU A 120 -6.78 3.42 -5.46
N LYS A 121 -7.20 4.29 -6.36
CA LYS A 121 -7.48 3.92 -7.73
C LYS A 121 -6.16 3.72 -8.47
N GLY A 122 -5.99 2.58 -9.11
CA GLY A 122 -4.83 2.29 -9.95
C GLY A 122 -5.04 2.67 -11.41
N GLU A 123 -3.97 2.52 -12.20
CA GLU A 123 -3.97 2.85 -13.62
C GLU A 123 -4.85 1.91 -14.46
N ALA A 124 -5.02 0.65 -14.03
CA ALA A 124 -5.82 -0.33 -14.76
C ALA A 124 -7.33 -0.20 -14.50
N PHE A 125 -7.78 0.76 -13.70
CA PHE A 125 -9.20 1.01 -13.44
C PHE A 125 -10.02 1.29 -14.72
N GLY A 126 -9.36 1.75 -15.78
CA GLY A 126 -9.93 1.79 -17.12
C GLY A 126 -10.73 3.04 -17.48
N ASP A 127 -10.68 4.09 -16.67
CA ASP A 127 -11.24 5.39 -17.02
C ASP A 127 -10.19 6.34 -17.63
N ARG A 128 -10.63 7.56 -18.03
CA ARG A 128 -9.76 8.58 -18.61
C ARG A 128 -8.80 9.24 -17.60
N PHE A 129 -9.04 9.06 -16.31
CA PHE A 129 -8.23 9.64 -15.26
C PHE A 129 -7.18 8.65 -14.80
N GLY A 130 -5.94 9.07 -14.72
CA GLY A 130 -4.84 8.27 -14.19
C GLY A 130 -5.06 7.87 -12.75
N GLY A 131 -4.36 6.83 -12.31
CA GLY A 131 -4.42 6.33 -10.94
C GLY A 131 -3.93 7.34 -9.91
N ALA A 132 -4.25 7.10 -8.65
CA ALA A 132 -3.82 7.90 -7.51
C ALA A 132 -2.29 7.88 -7.37
N ILE A 133 -1.69 9.07 -7.36
CA ILE A 133 -0.24 9.23 -7.18
C ILE A 133 0.04 9.19 -5.68
N HIS A 134 0.80 8.19 -5.23
CA HIS A 134 1.02 7.97 -3.80
C HIS A 134 2.42 7.44 -3.52
N ARG A 135 2.79 7.44 -2.23
CA ARG A 135 4.04 6.85 -1.75
C ARG A 135 3.94 6.40 -0.30
N SER A 136 4.88 5.57 0.13
CA SER A 136 5.15 5.36 1.54
C SER A 136 5.78 6.60 2.14
N PRO A 137 5.29 7.10 3.29
CA PRO A 137 5.86 8.27 3.96
C PRO A 137 7.29 7.98 4.46
N ALA A 138 8.08 9.03 4.64
CA ALA A 138 9.31 8.95 5.39
C ALA A 138 8.97 8.62 6.86
N HIS A 139 9.62 7.62 7.44
CA HIS A 139 9.43 7.25 8.84
C HIS A 139 10.69 6.65 9.43
N SER A 140 10.80 6.74 10.75
CA SER A 140 11.72 5.98 11.59
C SER A 140 10.92 5.02 12.47
N GLY A 141 11.50 3.88 12.81
CA GLY A 141 10.82 2.85 13.59
C GLY A 141 9.89 1.94 12.77
N ARG A 142 9.21 1.05 13.46
CA ARG A 142 8.35 0.03 12.82
C ARG A 142 7.07 0.66 12.27
N ARG A 143 6.81 0.39 11.01
CA ARG A 143 5.53 0.63 10.34
C ARG A 143 4.90 -0.72 9.98
N VAL A 144 3.63 -0.93 10.34
CA VAL A 144 2.86 -2.12 9.96
C VAL A 144 1.75 -1.69 9.02
N VAL A 145 1.75 -2.24 7.83
CA VAL A 145 0.80 -1.87 6.78
C VAL A 145 0.17 -3.13 6.19
N ALA A 146 -1.15 -3.07 5.99
CA ALA A 146 -1.87 -4.04 5.17
C ALA A 146 -2.32 -3.40 3.87
N THR A 147 -2.33 -4.20 2.81
CA THR A 147 -2.96 -3.87 1.54
C THR A 147 -3.97 -4.95 1.18
N VAL A 148 -5.11 -4.53 0.65
CA VAL A 148 -6.16 -5.41 0.13
C VAL A 148 -6.48 -4.97 -1.29
N GLU A 149 -6.43 -5.89 -2.24
CA GLU A 149 -6.71 -5.61 -3.64
C GLU A 149 -7.65 -6.67 -4.25
N PRO A 150 -8.70 -6.25 -4.98
CA PRO A 150 -9.58 -7.18 -5.70
C PRO A 150 -8.80 -7.96 -6.78
N LEU A 151 -9.04 -9.26 -6.86
CA LEU A 151 -8.47 -10.18 -7.84
C LEU A 151 -9.55 -10.53 -8.90
N GLY A 152 -9.66 -9.68 -9.89
CA GLY A 152 -10.65 -9.88 -10.96
C GLY A 152 -10.33 -9.10 -12.22
#